data_03e6ba1be350da5fb45d97dbd7d69456
#
_entry.id   03e6ba1be350da5fb45d97dbd7d69456
#
_cell.length_a   1.000
_cell.length_b   1.000
_cell.length_c   1.000
_cell.angle_alpha   90.00
_cell.angle_beta   90.00
_cell.angle_gamma   90.00
#
_symmetry.space_group_name_H-M   'P 1'
#
loop_
_entity.id
_entity.type
_entity.pdbx_description
1 polymer ?
#
loop_
_entity_poly.entity_id
_entity_poly.type
_entity_poly.pdbx_seq_one_letter_code
_entity_poly.pdbx_strand_id
1 'polypeptide(L)'
;MSIFAKNSISMKVRFEPIGGKTAEIIEALMASDDMPLDDELRFKLRLCIEEAVANVVDYAYEGGNGFVEVGTFINDKELFITLEDSGKPFNPLEKDDPDITLSAEERPIGGLGIFLCKQLMDEMTYSYENGRNKLTMKKNI
;
A
#
# COMPACT_ATOMS: atom_id res chain seq x y z
N MET A 1 6.33 -4.11 -30.28
CA MET A 1 6.14 -3.54 -28.94
C MET A 1 7.30 -3.90 -28.03
N SER A 2 7.76 -2.95 -27.29
CA SER A 2 8.83 -3.18 -26.33
C SER A 2 8.33 -3.91 -25.09
N ILE A 3 9.05 -4.96 -24.67
CA ILE A 3 8.80 -5.66 -23.44
C ILE A 3 8.94 -4.68 -22.24
N PHE A 4 9.74 -3.65 -22.36
CA PHE A 4 9.93 -2.64 -21.31
C PHE A 4 8.68 -1.82 -21.05
N ALA A 5 7.82 -1.64 -22.06
CA ALA A 5 6.57 -0.90 -21.88
C ALA A 5 5.62 -1.61 -20.91
N LYS A 6 5.68 -2.94 -20.83
CA LYS A 6 4.81 -3.72 -19.94
C LYS A 6 5.14 -3.51 -18.47
N ASN A 7 6.41 -3.19 -18.16
CA ASN A 7 6.90 -3.05 -16.82
C ASN A 7 7.13 -1.58 -16.44
N SER A 8 6.73 -0.67 -17.34
CA SER A 8 6.85 0.76 -17.06
C SER A 8 5.84 1.18 -16.01
N ILE A 9 6.29 1.97 -15.05
CA ILE A 9 5.41 2.58 -14.07
C ILE A 9 4.52 3.59 -14.78
N SER A 10 3.22 3.41 -14.75
CA SER A 10 2.25 4.29 -15.39
C SER A 10 2.03 5.57 -14.60
N MET A 11 2.14 5.48 -13.27
CA MET A 11 2.00 6.63 -12.38
C MET A 11 3.04 6.51 -11.27
N LYS A 12 3.72 7.60 -10.96
CA LYS A 12 4.63 7.67 -9.84
C LYS A 12 4.63 9.10 -9.30
N VAL A 13 4.32 9.26 -8.03
CA VAL A 13 4.23 10.57 -7.38
C VAL A 13 4.95 10.52 -6.04
N ARG A 14 5.73 11.54 -5.76
CA ARG A 14 6.41 11.70 -4.48
C ARG A 14 5.74 12.79 -3.66
N PHE A 15 5.44 12.49 -2.43
CA PHE A 15 4.92 13.44 -1.45
C PHE A 15 5.97 13.65 -0.38
N GLU A 16 6.35 14.90 -0.16
CA GLU A 16 7.31 15.25 0.88
C GLU A 16 7.02 16.68 1.36
N PRO A 17 6.75 16.89 2.65
CA PRO A 17 6.59 15.86 3.69
C PRO A 17 5.27 15.11 3.57
N ILE A 18 5.21 13.93 4.16
CA ILE A 18 3.99 13.11 4.17
C ILE A 18 2.92 13.69 5.11
N GLY A 19 3.33 14.44 6.11
CA GLY A 19 2.42 14.97 7.13
C GLY A 19 1.28 15.79 6.55
N GLY A 20 0.04 15.44 6.93
CA GLY A 20 -1.16 16.10 6.45
C GLY A 20 -1.56 15.77 5.01
N LYS A 21 -0.86 14.84 4.37
CA LYS A 21 -1.09 14.51 2.95
C LYS A 21 -1.72 13.15 2.71
N THR A 22 -2.15 12.47 3.76
CA THR A 22 -2.73 11.13 3.65
C THR A 22 -3.87 11.08 2.62
N ALA A 23 -4.81 12.01 2.69
CA ALA A 23 -5.92 12.06 1.74
C ALA A 23 -5.45 12.31 0.31
N GLU A 24 -4.49 13.21 0.12
CA GLU A 24 -3.94 13.52 -1.21
C GLU A 24 -3.23 12.32 -1.82
N ILE A 25 -2.52 11.55 -1.01
CA ILE A 25 -1.82 10.33 -1.44
C ILE A 25 -2.83 9.29 -1.90
N ILE A 26 -3.88 9.07 -1.12
CA ILE A 26 -4.93 8.11 -1.46
C ILE A 26 -5.62 8.51 -2.75
N GLU A 27 -6.00 9.78 -2.89
CA GLU A 27 -6.67 10.27 -4.09
C GLU A 27 -5.76 10.20 -5.31
N ALA A 28 -4.47 10.47 -5.18
CA ALA A 28 -3.52 10.34 -6.28
C ALA A 28 -3.46 8.91 -6.81
N LEU A 29 -3.40 7.92 -5.91
CA LEU A 29 -3.41 6.51 -6.31
C LEU A 29 -4.75 6.12 -6.94
N MET A 30 -5.86 6.53 -6.33
CA MET A 30 -7.19 6.17 -6.85
C MET A 30 -7.50 6.84 -8.20
N ALA A 31 -6.85 7.97 -8.49
CA ALA A 31 -7.02 8.67 -9.78
C ALA A 31 -6.16 8.11 -10.90
N SER A 32 -5.29 7.15 -10.62
CA SER A 32 -4.46 6.51 -11.65
C SER A 32 -5.34 5.86 -12.72
N ASP A 33 -4.94 6.02 -13.98
CA ASP A 33 -5.59 5.35 -15.12
C ASP A 33 -5.52 3.82 -15.04
N ASP A 34 -4.62 3.29 -14.20
CA ASP A 34 -4.48 1.85 -14.00
C ASP A 34 -5.56 1.28 -13.10
N MET A 35 -6.23 2.13 -12.33
CA MET A 35 -7.28 1.66 -11.42
C MET A 35 -8.48 1.12 -12.17
N PRO A 36 -9.02 -0.04 -11.76
CA PRO A 36 -10.22 -0.58 -12.39
C PRO A 36 -11.42 0.33 -12.18
N LEU A 37 -12.42 0.20 -13.06
CA LEU A 37 -13.65 0.99 -12.99
C LEU A 37 -14.72 0.36 -12.12
N ASP A 38 -14.59 -0.92 -11.81
CA ASP A 38 -15.55 -1.64 -10.98
C ASP A 38 -15.58 -1.06 -9.55
N ASP A 39 -16.75 -0.61 -9.12
CA ASP A 39 -16.90 0.09 -7.83
C ASP A 39 -16.53 -0.78 -6.63
N GLU A 40 -16.89 -2.05 -6.66
CA GLU A 40 -16.58 -2.98 -5.56
C GLU A 40 -15.07 -3.19 -5.45
N LEU A 41 -14.41 -3.41 -6.58
CA LEU A 41 -12.98 -3.60 -6.61
C LEU A 41 -12.24 -2.30 -6.19
N ARG A 42 -12.70 -1.14 -6.65
CA ARG A 42 -12.14 0.16 -6.25
C ARG A 42 -12.24 0.37 -4.74
N PHE A 43 -13.37 0.00 -4.16
CA PHE A 43 -13.57 0.11 -2.71
C PHE A 43 -12.56 -0.74 -1.95
N LYS A 44 -12.35 -1.98 -2.36
CA LYS A 44 -11.37 -2.89 -1.75
C LYS A 44 -9.94 -2.36 -1.87
N LEU A 45 -9.59 -1.85 -3.04
CA LEU A 45 -8.27 -1.28 -3.27
C LEU A 45 -8.05 -0.03 -2.41
N ARG A 46 -9.06 0.81 -2.28
CA ARG A 46 -8.99 2.01 -1.44
C ARG A 46 -8.72 1.64 0.03
N LEU A 47 -9.41 0.65 0.56
CA LEU A 47 -9.19 0.19 1.93
C LEU A 47 -7.73 -0.25 2.14
N CYS A 48 -7.18 -0.99 1.20
CA CYS A 48 -5.79 -1.46 1.30
C CYS A 48 -4.80 -0.30 1.21
N ILE A 49 -5.05 0.65 0.33
CA ILE A 49 -4.21 1.84 0.19
C ILE A 49 -4.25 2.68 1.47
N GLU A 50 -5.43 2.89 2.04
CA GLU A 50 -5.57 3.64 3.30
C GLU A 50 -4.77 3.00 4.41
N GLU A 51 -4.83 1.69 4.55
CA GLU A 51 -4.08 0.96 5.57
C GLU A 51 -2.57 1.05 5.34
N ALA A 52 -2.14 0.89 4.10
CA ALA A 52 -0.72 0.97 3.75
C ALA A 52 -0.14 2.36 4.06
N VAL A 53 -0.86 3.41 3.71
CA VAL A 53 -0.43 4.80 3.98
C VAL A 53 -0.38 5.05 5.50
N ALA A 54 -1.39 4.59 6.23
CA ALA A 54 -1.41 4.74 7.69
C ALA A 54 -0.20 4.06 8.34
N ASN A 55 0.18 2.89 7.86
CA ASN A 55 1.36 2.19 8.37
C ASN A 55 2.65 2.96 8.15
N VAL A 56 2.80 3.64 7.03
CA VAL A 56 3.98 4.49 6.79
C VAL A 56 4.03 5.62 7.82
N VAL A 57 2.92 6.31 8.00
CA VAL A 57 2.86 7.44 8.94
C VAL A 57 3.10 7.00 10.38
N ASP A 58 2.41 5.95 10.80
CA ASP A 58 2.37 5.57 12.23
C ASP A 58 3.59 4.77 12.66
N TYR A 59 4.13 3.95 11.77
CA TYR A 59 5.20 3.01 12.14
C TYR A 59 6.54 3.32 11.49
N ALA A 60 6.59 3.54 10.19
CA ALA A 60 7.87 3.83 9.53
C ALA A 60 8.44 5.17 9.99
N TYR A 61 7.61 6.17 10.11
CA TYR A 61 8.01 7.50 10.59
C TYR A 61 7.64 7.76 12.04
N GLU A 62 6.96 6.83 12.70
CA GLU A 62 6.57 6.94 14.12
C GLU A 62 5.87 8.26 14.47
N GLY A 63 5.00 8.71 13.57
CA GLY A 63 4.32 10.00 13.72
C GLY A 63 5.19 11.19 13.33
N GLY A 64 6.46 10.96 12.92
CA GLY A 64 7.34 11.99 12.39
C GLY A 64 7.05 12.26 10.92
N ASN A 65 8.07 12.68 10.19
CA ASN A 65 7.88 13.11 8.82
C ASN A 65 8.99 12.62 7.88
N GLY A 66 8.69 12.59 6.60
CA GLY A 66 9.58 12.18 5.55
C GLY A 66 8.83 12.14 4.23
N PHE A 67 9.36 11.42 3.26
CA PHE A 67 8.68 11.28 1.97
C PHE A 67 7.95 9.94 1.87
N VAL A 68 6.98 9.89 0.99
CA VAL A 68 6.46 8.64 0.43
C VAL A 68 6.38 8.79 -1.09
N GLU A 69 6.81 7.75 -1.77
CA GLU A 69 6.74 7.69 -3.23
C GLU A 69 5.79 6.56 -3.58
N VAL A 70 4.73 6.89 -4.30
CA VAL A 70 3.68 5.93 -4.63
C VAL A 70 3.59 5.75 -6.14
N GLY A 71 3.25 4.56 -6.57
CA GLY A 71 3.15 4.28 -7.99
C GLY A 71 2.18 3.18 -8.30
N THR A 72 1.76 3.13 -9.55
CA THR A 72 0.93 2.05 -10.10
C THR A 72 1.47 1.62 -11.46
N PHE A 73 1.30 0.37 -11.77
CA PHE A 73 1.53 -0.13 -13.12
C PHE A 73 0.74 -1.41 -13.35
N ILE A 74 0.49 -1.71 -14.61
CA ILE A 74 -0.17 -2.94 -15.02
C ILE A 74 0.83 -3.79 -15.81
N ASN A 75 0.90 -5.06 -15.47
CA ASN A 75 1.66 -6.05 -16.20
C ASN A 75 0.71 -7.21 -16.50
N ASP A 76 0.38 -7.41 -17.77
CA ASP A 76 -0.67 -8.33 -18.23
C ASP A 76 -2.01 -7.94 -17.57
N LYS A 77 -2.61 -8.80 -16.80
CA LYS A 77 -3.89 -8.55 -16.12
C LYS A 77 -3.70 -8.38 -14.62
N GLU A 78 -2.54 -7.86 -14.23
CA GLU A 78 -2.22 -7.64 -12.83
C GLU A 78 -1.93 -6.17 -12.58
N LEU A 79 -2.61 -5.61 -11.60
CA LEU A 79 -2.36 -4.26 -11.12
C LEU A 79 -1.37 -4.33 -9.97
N PHE A 80 -0.32 -3.52 -10.04
CA PHE A 80 0.65 -3.36 -8.96
C PHE A 80 0.55 -1.96 -8.38
N ILE A 81 0.52 -1.88 -7.07
CA ILE A 81 0.53 -0.63 -6.32
C ILE A 81 1.75 -0.64 -5.42
N THR A 82 2.59 0.37 -5.52
CA THR A 82 3.83 0.44 -4.75
C THR A 82 3.88 1.66 -3.84
N LEU A 83 4.41 1.47 -2.63
CA LEU A 83 4.69 2.56 -1.69
C LEU A 83 6.12 2.41 -1.21
N GLU A 84 6.92 3.48 -1.33
CA GLU A 84 8.28 3.53 -0.83
C GLU A 84 8.44 4.70 0.13
N ASP A 85 9.19 4.49 1.20
CA ASP A 85 9.51 5.52 2.18
C ASP A 85 10.93 5.32 2.73
N SER A 86 11.45 6.33 3.40
CA SER A 86 12.79 6.27 4.03
C SER A 86 12.74 6.22 5.54
N GLY A 87 11.62 5.80 6.10
CA GLY A 87 11.48 5.62 7.54
C GLY A 87 12.29 4.44 8.05
N LYS A 88 12.16 4.15 9.32
CA LYS A 88 12.84 2.98 9.89
C LYS A 88 12.30 1.70 9.24
N PRO A 89 13.09 0.62 9.20
CA PRO A 89 12.61 -0.64 8.65
C PRO A 89 11.33 -1.08 9.38
N PHE A 90 10.27 -1.27 8.61
CA PHE A 90 9.00 -1.75 9.14
C PHE A 90 8.31 -2.62 8.09
N ASN A 91 8.22 -3.93 8.36
CA ASN A 91 7.51 -4.86 7.49
C ASN A 91 6.12 -5.13 8.05
N PRO A 92 5.07 -4.54 7.47
CA PRO A 92 3.72 -4.76 7.98
C PRO A 92 3.24 -6.21 7.82
N LEU A 93 3.90 -6.99 6.95
CA LEU A 93 3.52 -8.38 6.68
C LEU A 93 4.04 -9.36 7.73
N GLU A 94 4.97 -8.93 8.59
CA GLU A 94 5.51 -9.78 9.67
C GLU A 94 4.57 -9.92 10.86
N LYS A 95 3.56 -9.05 10.95
CA LYS A 95 2.59 -9.17 12.03
C LYS A 95 1.79 -10.46 11.90
N ASP A 96 1.60 -11.14 13.01
CA ASP A 96 0.74 -12.31 13.04
C ASP A 96 -0.69 -11.90 12.71
N ASP A 97 -1.40 -12.78 12.03
CA ASP A 97 -2.81 -12.54 11.75
C ASP A 97 -3.59 -12.47 13.07
N PRO A 98 -4.55 -11.55 13.19
CA PRO A 98 -5.32 -11.44 14.42
C PRO A 98 -6.17 -12.68 14.65
N ASP A 99 -6.41 -13.01 15.91
CA ASP A 99 -7.33 -14.08 16.28
C ASP A 99 -8.75 -13.53 16.13
N ILE A 100 -9.40 -13.90 15.05
CA ILE A 100 -10.74 -13.41 14.71
C ILE A 100 -11.83 -14.04 15.59
N THR A 101 -11.48 -15.03 16.43
CA THR A 101 -12.41 -15.60 17.41
C THR A 101 -12.55 -14.74 18.65
N LEU A 102 -11.60 -13.82 18.87
CA LEU A 102 -11.66 -12.88 19.97
C LEU A 102 -12.65 -11.75 19.66
N SER A 103 -13.26 -11.21 20.70
CA SER A 103 -14.09 -10.01 20.55
C SER A 103 -13.22 -8.80 20.18
N ALA A 104 -13.83 -7.74 19.68
CA ALA A 104 -13.11 -6.51 19.35
C ALA A 104 -12.34 -5.94 20.56
N GLU A 105 -12.86 -6.12 21.75
CA GLU A 105 -12.22 -5.65 22.99
C GLU A 105 -11.01 -6.48 23.37
N GLU A 106 -10.98 -7.75 23.01
CA GLU A 106 -9.91 -8.68 23.32
C GLU A 106 -8.77 -8.65 22.32
N ARG A 107 -9.01 -8.12 21.10
CA ARG A 107 -7.99 -8.07 20.05
C ARG A 107 -6.96 -7.00 20.34
N PRO A 108 -5.67 -7.28 20.06
CA PRO A 108 -4.66 -6.24 20.08
C PRO A 108 -5.02 -5.11 19.11
N ILE A 109 -4.65 -3.88 19.46
CA ILE A 109 -4.81 -2.72 18.60
C ILE A 109 -3.87 -2.87 17.38
N GLY A 110 -4.41 -2.68 16.18
CA GLY A 110 -3.66 -2.79 14.93
C GLY A 110 -3.61 -4.21 14.39
N GLY A 111 -3.08 -4.37 13.19
CA GLY A 111 -2.94 -5.64 12.51
C GLY A 111 -4.19 -6.12 11.77
N LEU A 112 -5.37 -5.67 12.14
CA LEU A 112 -6.60 -6.07 11.46
C LEU A 112 -6.65 -5.53 10.03
N GLY A 113 -6.21 -4.31 9.80
CA GLY A 113 -6.17 -3.70 8.48
C GLY A 113 -5.26 -4.47 7.53
N ILE A 114 -4.06 -4.83 7.97
CA ILE A 114 -3.14 -5.64 7.15
C ILE A 114 -3.71 -7.04 6.91
N PHE A 115 -4.36 -7.63 7.90
CA PHE A 115 -5.03 -8.91 7.73
C PHE A 115 -6.07 -8.82 6.61
N LEU A 116 -6.91 -7.79 6.60
CA LEU A 116 -7.90 -7.56 5.55
C LEU A 116 -7.22 -7.35 4.19
N CYS A 117 -6.15 -6.59 4.13
CA CYS A 117 -5.40 -6.38 2.89
C CYS A 117 -4.87 -7.70 2.32
N LYS A 118 -4.33 -8.56 3.16
CA LYS A 118 -3.86 -9.89 2.74
C LYS A 118 -5.01 -10.73 2.17
N GLN A 119 -6.23 -10.56 2.69
CA GLN A 119 -7.40 -11.27 2.19
C GLN A 119 -7.90 -10.69 0.86
N LEU A 120 -7.79 -9.39 0.67
CA LEU A 120 -8.33 -8.70 -0.50
C LEU A 120 -7.35 -8.64 -1.68
N MET A 121 -6.06 -8.59 -1.41
CA MET A 121 -5.04 -8.56 -2.45
C MET A 121 -4.62 -9.98 -2.84
N ASP A 122 -4.16 -10.17 -4.06
CA ASP A 122 -3.69 -11.47 -4.52
C ASP A 122 -2.28 -11.77 -4.05
N GLU A 123 -1.47 -10.73 -3.86
CA GLU A 123 -0.13 -10.88 -3.31
C GLU A 123 0.32 -9.56 -2.69
N MET A 124 1.08 -9.66 -1.62
CA MET A 124 1.73 -8.51 -1.01
C MET A 124 3.18 -8.89 -0.72
N THR A 125 4.11 -8.02 -1.09
CA THR A 125 5.53 -8.25 -0.84
C THR A 125 6.16 -7.03 -0.22
N TYR A 126 7.20 -7.24 0.56
CA TYR A 126 7.93 -6.18 1.24
C TYR A 126 9.43 -6.36 1.03
N SER A 127 10.14 -5.25 0.85
CA SER A 127 11.59 -5.25 0.86
C SER A 127 12.12 -4.00 1.56
N TYR A 128 13.33 -4.10 2.10
CA TYR A 128 14.04 -2.95 2.63
C TYR A 128 15.42 -2.93 1.98
N GLU A 129 15.65 -1.95 1.13
CA GLU A 129 16.89 -1.83 0.37
C GLU A 129 17.29 -0.37 0.24
N ASN A 130 18.57 -0.10 0.36
CA ASN A 130 19.12 1.25 0.20
C ASN A 130 18.45 2.29 1.11
N GLY A 131 18.11 1.88 2.32
CA GLY A 131 17.48 2.78 3.28
C GLY A 131 16.01 3.06 3.01
N ARG A 132 15.36 2.25 2.18
CA ARG A 132 13.95 2.42 1.83
C ARG A 132 13.12 1.19 2.12
N ASN A 133 11.96 1.40 2.75
CA ASN A 133 10.90 0.41 2.81
C ASN A 133 10.16 0.43 1.48
N LYS A 134 9.84 -0.73 0.94
CA LYS A 134 9.00 -0.84 -0.25
C LYS A 134 7.93 -1.90 -0.06
N LEU A 135 6.69 -1.49 -0.08
CA LEU A 135 5.53 -2.39 -0.06
C LEU A 135 4.95 -2.46 -1.48
N THR A 136 4.72 -3.66 -1.98
CA THR A 136 4.08 -3.87 -3.27
C THR A 136 2.82 -4.71 -3.05
N MET A 137 1.71 -4.23 -3.58
CA MET A 137 0.42 -4.91 -3.54
C MET A 137 0.01 -5.27 -4.97
N LYS A 138 -0.37 -6.53 -5.18
CA LYS A 138 -0.77 -7.02 -6.50
C LYS A 138 -2.24 -7.46 -6.47
N LYS A 139 -2.98 -7.07 -7.49
CA LYS A 139 -4.38 -7.45 -7.66
C LYS A 139 -4.63 -7.88 -9.12
N ASN A 140 -5.19 -9.06 -9.29
CA ASN A 140 -5.62 -9.52 -10.62
C ASN A 140 -6.87 -8.72 -11.04
N ILE A 141 -6.83 -8.24 -12.27
CA ILE A 141 -7.89 -7.39 -12.81
C ILE A 141 -8.42 -7.90 -14.15
#